data_fd8d630a3a302c98f80e7ba41dd454ea
#
_entry.id   fd8d630a3a302c98f80e7ba41dd454ea
#
_cell.length_a   1.000
_cell.length_b   1.000
_cell.length_c   1.000
_cell.angle_alpha   90.00
_cell.angle_beta   90.00
_cell.angle_gamma   90.00
#
_symmetry.space_group_name_H-M   'P 1'
#
loop_
_entity.id
_entity.type
_entity.pdbx_description
1 polymer ?
#
loop_
_entity_poly.entity_id
_entity_poly.type
_entity_poly.pdbx_seq_one_letter_code
_entity_poly.pdbx_strand_id
1 'polypeptide(L)'
;DVVAALAGVQPVGLEPRRRSAFIFAPPEGTPSAAWPLTAGIDESWYFKPDAGMLLGSPANADPVAPQDIQPEELDIAMAIHRIEEMTTLTIRRPTRTWAGLRSFVADGDLVGGFDPDAPGFFWLAAQGGYGIQTSAAMGEACAALARGLPLPERIAGFGLTDAMLSPARLRSRG
;
A
#
# COMPACT_ATOMS: atom_id res chain seq x y z
N ASP A 1 13.62 -2.90 6.41
CA ASP A 1 14.59 -3.66 7.25
C ASP A 1 16.04 -3.20 7.12
N VAL A 2 16.46 -2.59 5.99
CA VAL A 2 17.85 -2.14 5.78
C VAL A 2 18.29 -1.15 6.88
N VAL A 3 17.46 -0.14 7.16
CA VAL A 3 17.77 0.88 8.20
C VAL A 3 17.86 0.24 9.60
N ALA A 4 16.99 -0.73 9.91
CA ALA A 4 17.05 -1.48 11.15
C ALA A 4 18.36 -2.27 11.27
N ALA A 5 18.77 -2.95 10.19
CA ALA A 5 20.04 -3.68 10.17
C ALA A 5 21.25 -2.75 10.38
N LEU A 6 21.24 -1.54 9.78
CA LEU A 6 22.29 -0.53 10.00
C LEU A 6 22.35 -0.07 11.46
N ALA A 7 21.22 -0.07 12.16
CA ALA A 7 21.13 0.26 13.58
C ALA A 7 21.39 -0.95 14.51
N GLY A 8 21.71 -2.12 13.97
CA GLY A 8 21.87 -3.36 14.75
C GLY A 8 20.55 -3.91 15.31
N VAL A 9 19.41 -3.49 14.75
CA VAL A 9 18.08 -3.92 15.17
C VAL A 9 17.60 -5.06 14.30
N GLN A 10 16.99 -6.06 14.94
CA GLN A 10 16.44 -7.21 14.22
C GLN A 10 15.33 -6.77 13.27
N PRO A 11 15.35 -7.19 11.99
CA PRO A 11 14.30 -6.91 11.01
C PRO A 11 12.91 -7.40 11.45
N VAL A 12 11.85 -6.72 10.99
CA VAL A 12 10.46 -7.13 11.19
C VAL A 12 9.90 -7.94 10.01
N GLY A 13 10.74 -8.23 9.02
CA GLY A 13 10.36 -9.00 7.84
C GLY A 13 9.61 -8.17 6.81
N LEU A 14 10.07 -6.94 6.55
CA LEU A 14 9.50 -6.12 5.47
C LEU A 14 9.74 -6.78 4.11
N GLU A 15 8.66 -7.08 3.42
CA GLU A 15 8.64 -7.63 2.08
C GLU A 15 8.14 -6.57 1.09
N PRO A 16 9.01 -6.09 0.17
CA PRO A 16 8.58 -5.23 -0.91
C PRO A 16 7.77 -6.03 -1.93
N ARG A 17 6.65 -5.45 -2.39
CA ARG A 17 5.78 -6.04 -3.41
C ARG A 17 5.54 -5.06 -4.54
N ARG A 18 5.64 -5.54 -5.79
CA ARG A 18 5.36 -4.73 -6.97
C ARG A 18 3.88 -4.41 -7.08
N ARG A 19 3.57 -3.16 -7.39
CA ARG A 19 2.26 -2.70 -7.83
C ARG A 19 2.43 -1.93 -9.12
N SER A 20 1.81 -2.43 -10.19
CA SER A 20 1.79 -1.81 -11.51
C SER A 20 0.56 -0.92 -11.69
N ALA A 21 0.69 0.12 -12.50
CA ALA A 21 -0.41 0.99 -12.88
C ALA A 21 -0.19 1.58 -14.28
N PHE A 22 -1.26 2.07 -14.88
CA PHE A 22 -1.23 2.67 -16.21
C PHE A 22 -2.30 3.75 -16.36
N ILE A 23 -2.08 4.67 -17.29
CA ILE A 23 -3.03 5.72 -17.65
C ILE A 23 -3.62 5.42 -19.02
N PHE A 24 -4.93 5.59 -19.17
CA PHE A 24 -5.63 5.45 -20.44
C PHE A 24 -6.75 6.50 -20.59
N ALA A 25 -7.16 6.75 -21.83
CA ALA A 25 -8.20 7.73 -22.10
C ALA A 25 -9.59 7.17 -21.76
N PRO A 26 -10.48 7.98 -21.16
CA PRO A 26 -11.90 7.62 -21.07
C PRO A 26 -12.53 7.56 -22.47
N PRO A 27 -13.72 6.94 -22.62
CA PRO A 27 -14.46 6.99 -23.85
C PRO A 27 -14.74 8.44 -24.27
N GLU A 28 -14.65 8.70 -25.58
CA GLU A 28 -14.86 10.04 -26.13
C GLU A 28 -16.25 10.61 -25.74
N GLY A 29 -16.27 11.87 -25.34
CA GLY A 29 -17.50 12.55 -24.92
C GLY A 29 -18.05 12.12 -23.56
N THR A 30 -17.36 11.27 -22.82
CA THR A 30 -17.84 10.78 -21.53
C THR A 30 -17.23 11.56 -20.37
N PRO A 31 -18.05 12.22 -19.52
CA PRO A 31 -17.55 12.96 -18.35
C PRO A 31 -17.16 11.99 -17.22
N SER A 32 -15.94 11.47 -17.26
CA SER A 32 -15.45 10.48 -16.31
C SER A 32 -14.97 11.04 -14.97
N ALA A 33 -14.82 12.36 -14.84
CA ALA A 33 -14.20 12.98 -13.66
C ALA A 33 -14.93 12.68 -12.33
N ALA A 34 -16.21 12.43 -12.36
CA ALA A 34 -17.04 12.12 -11.19
C ALA A 34 -17.26 10.62 -10.97
N TRP A 35 -16.63 9.76 -11.75
CA TRP A 35 -16.76 8.32 -11.55
C TRP A 35 -16.10 7.90 -10.22
N PRO A 36 -16.68 6.94 -9.52
CA PRO A 36 -16.04 6.36 -8.35
C PRO A 36 -14.82 5.54 -8.77
N LEU A 37 -13.95 5.22 -7.82
CA LEU A 37 -13.03 4.10 -7.96
C LEU A 37 -13.87 2.83 -8.15
N THR A 38 -13.57 2.10 -9.19
CA THR A 38 -14.24 0.84 -9.55
C THR A 38 -13.21 -0.27 -9.51
N ALA A 39 -13.53 -1.36 -8.83
CA ALA A 39 -12.62 -2.49 -8.66
C ALA A 39 -13.36 -3.83 -8.83
N GLY A 40 -12.65 -4.86 -9.22
CA GLY A 40 -13.13 -6.23 -9.12
C GLY A 40 -13.35 -6.63 -7.67
N ILE A 41 -14.37 -7.44 -7.39
CA ILE A 41 -14.67 -7.91 -6.04
C ILE A 41 -13.54 -8.81 -5.48
N ASP A 42 -12.79 -9.42 -6.36
CA ASP A 42 -11.59 -10.23 -6.08
C ASP A 42 -10.31 -9.41 -5.94
N GLU A 43 -10.42 -8.07 -6.02
CA GLU A 43 -9.30 -7.12 -5.98
C GLU A 43 -8.23 -7.39 -7.05
N SER A 44 -8.59 -8.04 -8.15
CA SER A 44 -7.64 -8.38 -9.23
C SER A 44 -7.45 -7.27 -10.26
N TRP A 45 -8.19 -6.18 -10.17
CA TRP A 45 -8.06 -4.96 -10.97
C TRP A 45 -8.83 -3.81 -10.34
N TYR A 46 -8.44 -2.60 -10.67
CA TYR A 46 -9.24 -1.39 -10.41
C TYR A 46 -8.94 -0.30 -11.44
N PHE A 47 -9.85 0.65 -11.57
CA PHE A 47 -9.58 1.92 -12.21
C PHE A 47 -10.27 3.07 -11.47
N LYS A 48 -9.79 4.29 -11.71
CA LYS A 48 -10.36 5.53 -11.16
C LYS A 48 -10.08 6.70 -12.09
N PRO A 49 -10.85 7.81 -12.01
CA PRO A 49 -10.47 9.07 -12.62
C PRO A 49 -9.12 9.58 -12.12
N ASP A 50 -8.34 10.15 -13.01
CA ASP A 50 -7.04 10.75 -12.70
C ASP A 50 -6.70 11.86 -13.70
N ALA A 51 -6.77 13.13 -13.27
CA ALA A 51 -6.39 14.31 -14.06
C ALA A 51 -6.97 14.33 -15.50
N GLY A 52 -8.26 14.03 -15.64
CA GLY A 52 -8.96 14.00 -16.95
C GLY A 52 -8.77 12.71 -17.75
N MET A 53 -7.99 11.79 -17.25
CA MET A 53 -7.76 10.45 -17.77
C MET A 53 -8.34 9.40 -16.80
N LEU A 54 -8.09 8.13 -17.06
CA LEU A 54 -8.35 7.03 -16.14
C LEU A 54 -7.02 6.36 -15.77
N LEU A 55 -6.85 6.08 -14.47
CA LEU A 55 -5.77 5.26 -13.95
C LEU A 55 -6.30 3.84 -13.76
N GLY A 56 -5.63 2.86 -14.36
CA GLY A 56 -5.90 1.43 -14.19
C GLY A 56 -4.75 0.70 -13.50
N SER A 57 -5.07 -0.41 -12.87
CA SER A 57 -4.06 -1.26 -12.19
C SER A 57 -4.50 -2.73 -12.17
N PRO A 58 -3.57 -3.68 -12.33
CA PRO A 58 -3.81 -5.10 -12.08
C PRO A 58 -4.01 -5.43 -10.59
N ALA A 59 -3.90 -4.44 -9.72
CA ALA A 59 -3.91 -4.63 -8.26
C ALA A 59 -2.91 -5.68 -7.74
N ASN A 60 -1.88 -6.02 -8.54
CA ASN A 60 -0.86 -7.01 -8.22
C ASN A 60 -0.04 -6.66 -6.96
N ALA A 61 0.48 -7.67 -6.28
CA ALA A 61 1.30 -7.53 -5.08
C ALA A 61 2.37 -8.63 -5.05
N ASP A 62 3.12 -8.76 -6.15
CA ASP A 62 4.16 -9.78 -6.31
C ASP A 62 5.37 -9.43 -5.46
N PRO A 63 5.83 -10.34 -4.57
CA PRO A 63 7.07 -10.16 -3.83
C PRO A 63 8.26 -9.97 -4.78
N VAL A 64 9.09 -8.98 -4.52
CA VAL A 64 10.29 -8.68 -5.31
C VAL A 64 11.41 -8.18 -4.41
N ALA A 65 12.66 -8.30 -4.87
CA ALA A 65 13.78 -7.67 -4.19
C ALA A 65 13.67 -6.13 -4.26
N PRO A 66 14.17 -5.40 -3.25
CA PRO A 66 14.23 -3.94 -3.28
C PRO A 66 15.01 -3.44 -4.49
N GLN A 67 14.38 -2.64 -5.35
CA GLN A 67 14.96 -2.11 -6.58
C GLN A 67 14.13 -0.94 -7.12
N ASP A 68 14.62 -0.25 -8.13
CA ASP A 68 13.82 0.65 -8.98
C ASP A 68 13.01 -0.20 -9.96
N ILE A 69 11.80 -0.55 -9.52
CA ILE A 69 10.95 -1.56 -10.17
C ILE A 69 10.27 -0.99 -11.42
N GLN A 70 10.21 -1.80 -12.48
CA GLN A 70 9.47 -1.51 -13.70
C GLN A 70 8.18 -2.34 -13.78
N PRO A 71 7.14 -1.87 -14.49
CA PRO A 71 5.94 -2.67 -14.73
C PRO A 71 6.26 -3.82 -15.69
N GLU A 72 5.63 -4.97 -15.48
CA GLU A 72 5.66 -6.06 -16.47
C GLU A 72 4.53 -5.89 -17.47
N GLU A 73 4.82 -6.09 -18.74
CA GLU A 73 3.83 -5.95 -19.83
C GLU A 73 2.65 -6.91 -19.64
N LEU A 74 2.92 -8.11 -19.16
CA LEU A 74 1.88 -9.11 -18.89
C LEU A 74 0.90 -8.62 -17.82
N ASP A 75 1.38 -8.02 -16.75
CA ASP A 75 0.53 -7.49 -15.67
C ASP A 75 -0.42 -6.41 -16.21
N ILE A 76 0.12 -5.50 -17.04
CA ILE A 76 -0.67 -4.44 -17.67
C ILE A 76 -1.71 -5.03 -18.63
N ALA A 77 -1.32 -5.97 -19.47
CA ALA A 77 -2.21 -6.64 -20.41
C ALA A 77 -3.35 -7.40 -19.70
N MET A 78 -3.04 -8.11 -18.63
CA MET A 78 -4.04 -8.80 -17.81
C MET A 78 -5.02 -7.84 -17.14
N ALA A 79 -4.55 -6.69 -16.64
CA ALA A 79 -5.44 -5.68 -16.06
C ALA A 79 -6.37 -5.09 -17.11
N ILE A 80 -5.86 -4.76 -18.28
CA ILE A 80 -6.67 -4.26 -19.41
C ILE A 80 -7.74 -5.28 -19.77
N HIS A 81 -7.35 -6.54 -19.98
CA HIS A 81 -8.28 -7.61 -20.29
C HIS A 81 -9.40 -7.74 -19.26
N ARG A 82 -9.09 -7.79 -17.97
CA ARG A 82 -10.08 -7.89 -16.90
C ARG A 82 -11.01 -6.68 -16.83
N ILE A 83 -10.49 -5.47 -17.03
CA ILE A 83 -11.31 -4.26 -17.07
C ILE A 83 -12.28 -4.30 -18.26
N GLU A 84 -11.83 -4.71 -19.44
CA GLU A 84 -12.64 -4.83 -20.64
C GLU A 84 -13.71 -5.94 -20.54
N GLU A 85 -13.39 -7.07 -19.88
CA GLU A 85 -14.38 -8.13 -19.65
C GLU A 85 -15.49 -7.70 -18.67
N MET A 86 -15.16 -6.88 -17.69
CA MET A 86 -16.08 -6.53 -16.59
C MET A 86 -16.78 -5.18 -16.80
N THR A 87 -16.44 -4.46 -17.86
CA THR A 87 -16.99 -3.13 -18.16
C THR A 87 -17.23 -2.96 -19.65
N THR A 88 -17.81 -1.83 -20.03
CA THR A 88 -17.97 -1.43 -21.44
C THR A 88 -16.78 -0.62 -21.98
N LEU A 89 -15.72 -0.49 -21.21
CA LEU A 89 -14.52 0.23 -21.62
C LEU A 89 -13.75 -0.55 -22.68
N THR A 90 -13.12 0.18 -23.60
CA THR A 90 -12.15 -0.36 -24.56
C THR A 90 -10.85 0.40 -24.41
N ILE A 91 -9.77 -0.31 -24.06
CA ILE A 91 -8.47 0.25 -23.74
C ILE A 91 -7.47 -0.13 -24.82
N ARG A 92 -7.37 0.69 -25.87
CA ARG A 92 -6.50 0.37 -27.02
C ARG A 92 -5.01 0.44 -26.70
N ARG A 93 -4.59 1.48 -25.95
CA ARG A 93 -3.19 1.69 -25.58
C ARG A 93 -3.08 2.58 -24.33
N PRO A 94 -2.38 2.14 -23.30
CA PRO A 94 -1.96 3.02 -22.21
C PRO A 94 -1.06 4.15 -22.72
N THR A 95 -1.26 5.34 -22.20
CA THR A 95 -0.39 6.50 -22.50
C THR A 95 0.85 6.52 -21.62
N ARG A 96 0.77 5.89 -20.44
CA ARG A 96 1.85 5.76 -19.49
C ARG A 96 1.68 4.51 -18.66
N THR A 97 2.78 3.84 -18.35
CA THR A 97 2.83 2.71 -17.41
C THR A 97 3.94 2.94 -16.40
N TRP A 98 3.78 2.45 -15.18
CA TRP A 98 4.82 2.46 -14.14
C TRP A 98 4.54 1.38 -13.11
N ALA A 99 5.54 1.12 -12.28
CA ALA A 99 5.36 0.30 -11.09
C ALA A 99 6.01 0.99 -9.89
N GLY A 100 5.61 0.57 -8.70
CA GLY A 100 6.19 1.00 -7.44
C GLY A 100 6.23 -0.14 -6.45
N LEU A 101 7.11 -0.04 -5.46
CA LEU A 101 7.18 -0.98 -4.36
C LEU A 101 6.25 -0.53 -3.22
N ARG A 102 5.57 -1.49 -2.65
CA ARG A 102 4.80 -1.37 -1.42
C ARG A 102 5.36 -2.37 -0.42
N SER A 103 5.65 -1.92 0.79
CA SER A 103 6.26 -2.76 1.81
C SER A 103 5.22 -3.29 2.78
N PHE A 104 5.21 -4.59 2.94
CA PHE A 104 4.31 -5.33 3.83
C PHE A 104 5.12 -6.09 4.88
N VAL A 105 4.47 -6.50 5.92
CA VAL A 105 4.93 -7.51 6.89
C VAL A 105 4.00 -8.73 6.81
N ALA A 106 4.33 -9.79 7.52
CA ALA A 106 3.67 -11.09 7.37
C ALA A 106 2.16 -11.07 7.59
N ASP A 107 1.65 -10.25 8.50
CA ASP A 107 0.21 -10.10 8.78
C ASP A 107 -0.49 -9.04 7.90
N GLY A 108 0.28 -8.27 7.12
CA GLY A 108 -0.23 -7.22 6.23
C GLY A 108 -0.56 -5.90 6.92
N ASP A 109 -0.44 -5.80 8.24
CA ASP A 109 -0.80 -4.63 9.02
C ASP A 109 0.35 -3.64 9.17
N LEU A 110 0.02 -2.35 9.39
CA LEU A 110 0.99 -1.29 9.61
C LEU A 110 1.79 -1.52 10.91
N VAL A 111 3.05 -1.13 10.89
CA VAL A 111 3.93 -1.23 12.07
C VAL A 111 4.21 0.16 12.61
N GLY A 112 3.94 0.37 13.91
CA GLY A 112 4.20 1.61 14.62
C GLY A 112 4.45 1.35 16.10
N GLY A 113 5.65 1.71 16.61
CA GLY A 113 5.97 1.53 18.02
C GLY A 113 7.45 1.32 18.25
N PHE A 114 7.85 1.35 19.53
CA PHE A 114 9.22 1.01 19.92
C PHE A 114 9.52 -0.46 19.69
N ASP A 115 10.74 -0.72 19.26
CA ASP A 115 11.26 -2.08 19.17
C ASP A 115 11.39 -2.68 20.58
N PRO A 116 10.90 -3.92 20.81
CA PRO A 116 10.94 -4.52 22.15
C PRO A 116 12.37 -4.85 22.62
N ASP A 117 13.29 -5.07 21.70
CA ASP A 117 14.65 -5.55 22.00
C ASP A 117 15.72 -4.48 21.77
N ALA A 118 15.34 -3.33 21.16
CA ALA A 118 16.25 -2.23 20.86
C ALA A 118 15.76 -0.91 21.46
N PRO A 119 16.13 -0.58 22.70
CA PRO A 119 15.70 0.65 23.36
C PRO A 119 16.04 1.90 22.53
N GLY A 120 15.02 2.75 22.32
CA GLY A 120 15.15 4.01 21.56
C GLY A 120 14.92 3.86 20.05
N PHE A 121 14.82 2.65 19.52
CA PHE A 121 14.46 2.46 18.11
C PHE A 121 12.94 2.40 17.96
N PHE A 122 12.39 3.30 17.13
CA PHE A 122 10.95 3.37 16.86
C PHE A 122 10.65 3.01 15.40
N TRP A 123 9.75 2.07 15.21
CA TRP A 123 9.27 1.65 13.89
C TRP A 123 8.11 2.52 13.40
N LEU A 124 8.16 2.90 12.14
CA LEU A 124 7.03 3.41 11.36
C LEU A 124 7.20 2.84 9.94
N ALA A 125 6.56 1.71 9.68
CA ALA A 125 6.83 0.91 8.51
C ALA A 125 5.60 0.09 8.07
N ALA A 126 5.76 -0.70 7.01
CA ALA A 126 4.74 -1.60 6.47
C ALA A 126 3.45 -0.87 6.06
N GLN A 127 3.59 0.31 5.43
CA GLN A 127 2.43 1.11 5.00
C GLN A 127 1.63 0.44 3.88
N GLY A 128 2.17 -0.58 3.24
CA GLY A 128 1.51 -1.39 2.22
C GLY A 128 0.89 -0.55 1.10
N GLY A 129 -0.36 -0.82 0.78
CA GLY A 129 -1.15 -0.05 -0.17
C GLY A 129 -1.89 1.14 0.42
N TYR A 130 -1.79 1.41 1.71
CA TYR A 130 -2.70 2.26 2.48
C TYR A 130 -2.02 3.51 3.06
N GLY A 131 -0.72 3.70 2.83
CA GLY A 131 0.08 4.73 3.49
C GLY A 131 -0.47 6.15 3.34
N ILE A 132 -0.94 6.55 2.17
CA ILE A 132 -1.50 7.89 1.95
C ILE A 132 -2.79 8.07 2.73
N GLN A 133 -3.73 7.15 2.62
CA GLN A 133 -5.04 7.27 3.29
C GLN A 133 -4.96 7.16 4.81
N THR A 134 -3.98 6.42 5.35
CA THR A 134 -3.78 6.25 6.79
C THR A 134 -2.79 7.26 7.39
N SER A 135 -2.12 8.07 6.57
CA SER A 135 -1.00 8.92 7.00
C SER A 135 -1.32 9.85 8.18
N ALA A 136 -2.50 10.48 8.16
CA ALA A 136 -2.89 11.40 9.23
C ALA A 136 -3.08 10.66 10.58
N ALA A 137 -3.88 9.58 10.58
CA ALA A 137 -4.15 8.80 11.79
C ALA A 137 -2.90 8.06 12.28
N MET A 138 -2.13 7.46 11.36
CA MET A 138 -0.90 6.75 11.71
C MET A 138 0.18 7.72 12.22
N GLY A 139 0.30 8.88 11.60
CA GLY A 139 1.21 9.93 12.06
C GLY A 139 0.90 10.39 13.48
N GLU A 140 -0.37 10.63 13.78
CA GLU A 140 -0.81 11.02 15.14
C GLU A 140 -0.61 9.88 16.16
N ALA A 141 -1.01 8.65 15.81
CA ALA A 141 -0.80 7.50 16.67
C ALA A 141 0.69 7.30 17.00
N CYS A 142 1.55 7.32 15.99
CA CYS A 142 2.99 7.16 16.20
C CYS A 142 3.62 8.33 16.97
N ALA A 143 3.15 9.57 16.75
CA ALA A 143 3.62 10.71 17.52
C ALA A 143 3.24 10.62 19.02
N ALA A 144 2.07 10.07 19.34
CA ALA A 144 1.68 9.79 20.71
C ALA A 144 2.54 8.70 21.32
N LEU A 145 2.65 7.55 20.66
CA LEU A 145 3.44 6.40 21.12
C LEU A 145 4.92 6.74 21.31
N ALA A 146 5.52 7.49 20.38
CA ALA A 146 6.92 7.92 20.48
C ALA A 146 7.20 8.84 21.69
N ARG A 147 6.17 9.52 22.19
CA ARG A 147 6.21 10.36 23.40
C ARG A 147 5.83 9.61 24.67
N GLY A 148 5.57 8.30 24.57
CA GLY A 148 5.09 7.50 25.71
C GLY A 148 3.67 7.81 26.16
N LEU A 149 2.85 8.38 25.25
CA LEU A 149 1.46 8.69 25.51
C LEU A 149 0.54 7.58 24.95
N PRO A 150 -0.64 7.38 25.51
CA PRO A 150 -1.62 6.45 24.95
C PRO A 150 -2.07 6.90 23.55
N LEU A 151 -2.62 5.97 22.77
CA LEU A 151 -3.26 6.31 21.50
C LEU A 151 -4.37 7.35 21.73
N PRO A 152 -4.49 8.36 20.85
CA PRO A 152 -5.58 9.33 20.91
C PRO A 152 -6.94 8.64 20.90
N GLU A 153 -7.87 9.08 21.75
CA GLU A 153 -9.18 8.45 21.92
C GLU A 153 -9.96 8.34 20.60
N ARG A 154 -9.86 9.37 19.76
CA ARG A 154 -10.50 9.37 18.43
C ARG A 154 -9.98 8.28 17.47
N ILE A 155 -8.81 7.70 17.76
CA ILE A 155 -8.23 6.56 17.03
C ILE A 155 -8.53 5.26 17.78
N ALA A 156 -8.27 5.22 19.07
CA ALA A 156 -8.52 4.06 19.92
C ALA A 156 -10.01 3.68 19.98
N GLY A 157 -10.91 4.65 19.86
CA GLY A 157 -12.37 4.44 19.84
C GLY A 157 -12.86 3.57 18.66
N PHE A 158 -12.05 3.38 17.63
CA PHE A 158 -12.32 2.41 16.55
C PHE A 158 -11.78 0.99 16.84
N GLY A 159 -11.32 0.72 18.05
CA GLY A 159 -10.79 -0.57 18.46
C GLY A 159 -9.29 -0.78 18.18
N LEU A 160 -8.58 0.24 17.66
CA LEU A 160 -7.14 0.15 17.48
C LEU A 160 -6.42 0.19 18.84
N THR A 161 -5.49 -0.73 19.03
CA THR A 161 -4.63 -0.78 20.22
C THR A 161 -3.16 -0.61 19.83
N ASP A 162 -2.33 -0.21 20.78
CA ASP A 162 -0.86 -0.13 20.60
C ASP A 162 -0.27 -1.51 20.27
N ALA A 163 -0.78 -2.57 20.87
CA ALA A 163 -0.36 -3.95 20.57
C ALA A 163 -0.57 -4.33 19.09
N MET A 164 -1.64 -3.85 18.46
CA MET A 164 -1.92 -4.09 17.05
C MET A 164 -0.93 -3.39 16.12
N LEU A 165 -0.33 -2.29 16.55
CA LEU A 165 0.70 -1.58 15.79
C LEU A 165 2.12 -2.05 16.15
N SER A 166 2.32 -2.60 17.34
CA SER A 166 3.64 -2.92 17.89
C SER A 166 4.43 -3.89 17.01
N PRO A 167 5.73 -3.65 16.76
CA PRO A 167 6.61 -4.62 16.09
C PRO A 167 6.77 -5.92 16.90
N ALA A 168 6.47 -5.92 18.20
CA ALA A 168 6.54 -7.11 19.05
C ALA A 168 5.64 -8.25 18.57
N ARG A 169 4.52 -7.94 17.89
CA ARG A 169 3.61 -8.95 17.34
C ARG A 169 4.24 -9.80 16.22
N LEU A 170 5.30 -9.27 15.58
CA LEU A 170 6.02 -9.91 14.48
C LEU A 170 7.26 -10.67 14.95
N ARG A 171 7.57 -10.61 16.25
CA ARG A 171 8.67 -11.38 16.82
C ARG A 171 8.19 -12.80 17.08
N SER A 172 8.93 -13.80 16.60
CA SER A 172 8.70 -15.19 16.99
C SER A 172 8.78 -15.29 18.49
N ARG A 173 7.74 -15.76 19.16
CA ARG A 173 7.86 -16.22 20.54
C ARG A 173 8.69 -17.50 20.47
N GLY A 174 9.99 -17.38 20.83
CA GLY A 174 10.87 -18.52 20.98
C GLY A 174 10.34 -19.55 22.00
#